data_941f296598711dd5175086751b924ffb
#
_entry.id   941f296598711dd5175086751b924ffb
#
_cell.length_a   1.000
_cell.length_b   1.000
_cell.length_c   1.000
_cell.angle_alpha   90.00
_cell.angle_beta   90.00
_cell.angle_gamma   90.00
#
_symmetry.space_group_name_H-M   'P 1'
#
loop_
_entity.id
_entity.type
_entity.pdbx_description
1 polymer ?
#
loop_
_entity_poly.entity_id
_entity_poly.type
_entity_poly.pdbx_seq_one_letter_code
_entity_poly.pdbx_strand_id
1 'polypeptide(L)'
;MKDSVKHIAVLVSAGRHPVSGEPRHCHNDSLALALGLNLANKVNVFHAGTPSNPALQDYLALGATQIDVVPNSGDMIENLAAQLTDANLILTGTRAENGEDSGMLPYLLAAKLNLPIVADALEIKANHEQLEVLQFLPKGRRRRVLVSLPAVVAVHPSAAIALHFVHARKNLGNINTLHASDTKAKSPLSDSKQSDSKQSDLKQWRAEPVRKPIKLVAQTAQTGHERLMAAISNKAKGGTVVNEGNNVEKAQVILRYLREHQLIEF
;
A
#
# COMPACT_ATOMS: atom_id res chain seq x y z
N MET A 1 28.44 -9.54 -7.19
CA MET A 1 27.91 -10.43 -6.15
C MET A 1 26.39 -10.38 -6.20
N LYS A 2 25.79 -10.95 -7.24
CA LYS A 2 24.36 -11.24 -7.29
C LYS A 2 24.17 -12.64 -6.72
N ASP A 3 23.03 -12.92 -6.09
CA ASP A 3 22.66 -14.18 -5.44
C ASP A 3 23.08 -14.34 -3.96
N SER A 4 23.24 -13.23 -3.24
CA SER A 4 23.45 -13.28 -1.78
C SER A 4 22.20 -13.72 -1.02
N VAL A 5 21.01 -13.56 -1.62
CA VAL A 5 19.71 -13.95 -1.05
C VAL A 5 19.03 -14.95 -1.99
N LYS A 6 18.77 -16.16 -1.49
CA LYS A 6 18.33 -17.28 -2.36
C LYS A 6 16.88 -17.23 -2.80
N HIS A 7 15.96 -16.78 -1.97
CA HIS A 7 14.52 -16.81 -2.24
C HIS A 7 13.93 -15.42 -1.99
N ILE A 8 13.89 -14.59 -3.03
CA ILE A 8 13.28 -13.27 -2.98
C ILE A 8 11.88 -13.36 -3.55
N ALA A 9 10.90 -12.96 -2.74
CA ALA A 9 9.52 -12.76 -3.15
C ALA A 9 9.23 -11.27 -3.28
N VAL A 10 8.58 -10.86 -4.38
CA VAL A 10 8.15 -9.48 -4.61
C VAL A 10 6.64 -9.46 -4.75
N LEU A 11 5.98 -8.67 -3.93
CA LEU A 11 4.54 -8.47 -4.03
C LEU A 11 4.24 -7.26 -4.91
N VAL A 12 3.33 -7.43 -5.86
CA VAL A 12 2.96 -6.37 -6.80
C VAL A 12 1.45 -6.17 -6.83
N SER A 13 1.04 -4.93 -6.94
CA SER A 13 -0.36 -4.50 -7.04
C SER A 13 -0.66 -3.85 -8.38
N ALA A 14 -1.92 -3.87 -8.78
CA ALA A 14 -2.39 -3.16 -9.95
C ALA A 14 -2.84 -1.75 -9.55
N GLY A 15 -2.18 -0.74 -10.08
CA GLY A 15 -2.57 0.65 -9.93
C GLY A 15 -3.53 1.11 -11.03
N ARG A 16 -3.97 2.36 -10.92
CA ARG A 16 -4.74 3.05 -11.96
C ARG A 16 -4.16 4.42 -12.25
N HIS A 17 -4.14 4.78 -13.52
CA HIS A 17 -3.73 6.13 -13.91
C HIS A 17 -4.74 7.15 -13.38
N PRO A 18 -4.31 8.22 -12.66
CA PRO A 18 -5.23 9.11 -11.93
C PRO A 18 -6.16 9.94 -12.84
N VAL A 19 -5.79 10.13 -14.10
CA VAL A 19 -6.58 10.91 -15.06
C VAL A 19 -7.38 10.01 -15.99
N SER A 20 -6.74 9.03 -16.65
CA SER A 20 -7.42 8.16 -17.62
C SER A 20 -8.19 7.00 -17.00
N GLY A 21 -7.86 6.61 -15.75
CA GLY A 21 -8.40 5.42 -15.10
C GLY A 21 -7.86 4.09 -15.62
N GLU A 22 -6.94 4.13 -16.60
CA GLU A 22 -6.32 2.95 -17.19
C GLU A 22 -5.53 2.16 -16.16
N PRO A 23 -5.60 0.81 -16.18
CA PRO A 23 -4.76 -0.02 -15.34
C PRO A 23 -3.28 0.18 -15.68
N ARG A 24 -2.46 0.32 -14.66
CA ARG A 24 -1.00 0.44 -14.79
C ARG A 24 -0.29 -0.27 -13.64
N HIS A 25 0.99 -0.51 -13.76
CA HIS A 25 1.81 -0.96 -12.63
C HIS A 25 1.84 0.09 -11.52
N CYS A 26 1.90 -0.35 -10.27
CA CYS A 26 2.14 0.54 -9.12
C CYS A 26 3.62 0.96 -9.10
N HIS A 27 3.89 2.26 -8.97
CA HIS A 27 5.26 2.77 -8.99
C HIS A 27 6.10 2.20 -7.84
N ASN A 28 5.55 2.17 -6.62
CA ASN A 28 6.27 1.67 -5.45
C ASN A 28 6.65 0.18 -5.58
N ASP A 29 5.74 -0.63 -6.11
CA ASP A 29 5.98 -2.06 -6.32
C ASP A 29 6.97 -2.31 -7.45
N SER A 30 7.01 -1.43 -8.46
CA SER A 30 7.99 -1.48 -9.53
C SER A 30 9.42 -1.23 -9.01
N LEU A 31 9.57 -0.31 -8.06
CA LEU A 31 10.85 -0.09 -7.37
C LEU A 31 11.24 -1.29 -6.51
N ALA A 32 10.28 -1.92 -5.85
CA ALA A 32 10.52 -3.17 -5.10
C ALA A 32 10.99 -4.30 -6.02
N LEU A 33 10.36 -4.45 -7.18
CA LEU A 33 10.79 -5.43 -8.20
C LEU A 33 12.20 -5.14 -8.70
N ALA A 34 12.51 -3.88 -9.03
CA ALA A 34 13.84 -3.50 -9.51
C ALA A 34 14.93 -3.74 -8.44
N LEU A 35 14.65 -3.46 -7.16
CA LEU A 35 15.55 -3.79 -6.05
C LEU A 35 15.77 -5.30 -5.94
N GLY A 36 14.71 -6.10 -6.04
CA GLY A 36 14.80 -7.56 -6.03
C GLY A 36 15.69 -8.08 -7.16
N LEU A 37 15.50 -7.59 -8.38
CA LEU A 37 16.29 -7.96 -9.57
C LEU A 37 17.77 -7.52 -9.50
N ASN A 38 18.07 -6.49 -8.69
CA ASN A 38 19.45 -6.10 -8.42
C ASN A 38 20.14 -7.04 -7.40
N LEU A 39 19.38 -7.60 -6.47
CA LEU A 39 19.89 -8.50 -5.44
C LEU A 39 20.04 -9.94 -5.94
N ALA A 40 19.15 -10.39 -6.81
CA ALA A 40 19.17 -11.74 -7.37
C ALA A 40 18.81 -11.75 -8.86
N ASN A 41 19.30 -12.77 -9.57
CA ASN A 41 19.01 -12.94 -11.00
C ASN A 41 17.54 -13.40 -11.24
N LYS A 42 16.95 -14.06 -10.26
CA LYS A 42 15.56 -14.53 -10.32
C LYS A 42 14.83 -14.13 -9.05
N VAL A 43 13.65 -13.56 -9.21
CA VAL A 43 12.72 -13.21 -8.14
C VAL A 43 11.37 -13.87 -8.41
N ASN A 44 10.68 -14.26 -7.36
CA ASN A 44 9.31 -14.77 -7.45
C ASN A 44 8.36 -13.59 -7.25
N VAL A 45 7.50 -13.32 -8.24
CA VAL A 45 6.59 -12.19 -8.20
C VAL A 45 5.19 -12.70 -7.94
N PHE A 46 4.51 -12.14 -6.93
CA PHE A 46 3.15 -12.50 -6.55
C PHE A 46 2.22 -11.31 -6.69
N HIS A 47 1.02 -11.60 -7.15
CA HIS A 47 -0.08 -10.64 -7.21
C HIS A 47 -1.33 -11.25 -6.58
N ALA A 48 -2.00 -10.51 -5.70
CA ALA A 48 -3.31 -10.90 -5.20
C ALA A 48 -4.40 -10.19 -6.01
N GLY A 49 -5.16 -10.96 -6.79
CA GLY A 49 -6.20 -10.36 -7.63
C GLY A 49 -6.57 -11.18 -8.86
N THR A 50 -6.85 -10.47 -9.95
CA THR A 50 -7.32 -11.06 -11.20
C THR A 50 -6.18 -11.25 -12.19
N PRO A 51 -5.95 -12.45 -12.74
CA PRO A 51 -4.83 -12.73 -13.65
C PRO A 51 -4.93 -12.00 -14.99
N SER A 52 -6.14 -11.61 -15.41
CA SER A 52 -6.37 -10.85 -16.64
C SER A 52 -6.11 -9.34 -16.52
N ASN A 53 -5.61 -8.85 -15.37
CA ASN A 53 -5.35 -7.43 -15.20
C ASN A 53 -4.20 -6.97 -16.11
N PRO A 54 -4.43 -5.98 -17.02
CA PRO A 54 -3.39 -5.51 -17.95
C PRO A 54 -2.15 -4.94 -17.26
N ALA A 55 -2.28 -4.40 -16.04
CA ALA A 55 -1.14 -3.88 -15.27
C ALA A 55 -0.05 -4.93 -15.00
N LEU A 56 -0.40 -6.22 -14.99
CA LEU A 56 0.58 -7.30 -14.79
C LEU A 56 1.58 -7.41 -15.94
N GLN A 57 1.13 -7.09 -17.15
CA GLN A 57 2.00 -7.06 -18.32
C GLN A 57 3.15 -6.05 -18.18
N ASP A 58 2.92 -4.96 -17.47
CA ASP A 58 3.95 -3.95 -17.24
C ASP A 58 5.05 -4.47 -16.31
N TYR A 59 4.73 -5.30 -15.32
CA TYR A 59 5.74 -5.93 -14.48
C TYR A 59 6.61 -6.94 -15.25
N LEU A 60 6.04 -7.64 -16.25
CA LEU A 60 6.82 -8.46 -17.17
C LEU A 60 7.78 -7.60 -17.98
N ALA A 61 7.32 -6.43 -18.48
CA ALA A 61 8.17 -5.48 -19.19
C ALA A 61 9.28 -4.92 -18.31
N LEU A 62 9.07 -4.79 -17.00
CA LEU A 62 10.05 -4.35 -16.02
C LEU A 62 11.06 -5.45 -15.62
N GLY A 63 10.82 -6.69 -16.03
CA GLY A 63 11.79 -7.77 -15.86
C GLY A 63 11.33 -8.96 -15.00
N ALA A 64 10.08 -8.97 -14.57
CA ALA A 64 9.51 -10.19 -14.01
C ALA A 64 9.45 -11.27 -15.10
N THR A 65 9.95 -12.47 -14.82
CA THR A 65 9.86 -13.60 -15.74
C THR A 65 8.56 -14.38 -15.60
N GLN A 66 8.02 -14.36 -14.40
CA GLN A 66 6.79 -15.05 -14.03
C GLN A 66 6.07 -14.27 -12.94
N ILE A 67 4.75 -14.20 -13.04
CA ILE A 67 3.90 -13.61 -12.00
C ILE A 67 2.90 -14.68 -11.57
N ASP A 68 2.92 -15.02 -10.31
CA ASP A 68 1.99 -15.97 -9.70
C ASP A 68 0.83 -15.20 -9.07
N VAL A 69 -0.37 -15.42 -9.60
CA VAL A 69 -1.58 -14.73 -9.15
C VAL A 69 -2.28 -15.57 -8.11
N VAL A 70 -2.38 -15.02 -6.92
CA VAL A 70 -3.13 -15.58 -5.79
C VAL A 70 -4.58 -15.11 -5.88
N PRO A 71 -5.57 -16.01 -5.90
CA PRO A 71 -6.96 -15.61 -5.99
C PRO A 71 -7.38 -14.80 -4.76
N ASN A 72 -8.15 -13.74 -5.00
CA ASN A 72 -8.69 -12.87 -3.96
C ASN A 72 -9.97 -13.44 -3.34
N SER A 73 -9.98 -14.76 -3.04
CA SER A 73 -11.07 -15.46 -2.37
C SER A 73 -10.71 -15.72 -0.92
N GLY A 74 -11.58 -15.34 -0.01
CA GLY A 74 -11.34 -15.52 1.43
C GLY A 74 -10.38 -14.48 2.02
N ASP A 75 -9.50 -14.91 2.92
CA ASP A 75 -8.50 -14.03 3.54
C ASP A 75 -7.26 -13.92 2.62
N MET A 76 -7.10 -12.75 2.00
CA MET A 76 -5.98 -12.44 1.11
C MET A 76 -4.63 -12.58 1.83
N ILE A 77 -4.55 -12.19 3.10
CA ILE A 77 -3.31 -12.25 3.88
C ILE A 77 -2.91 -13.70 4.13
N GLU A 78 -3.87 -14.56 4.45
CA GLU A 78 -3.62 -16.00 4.62
C GLU A 78 -3.15 -16.65 3.33
N ASN A 79 -3.82 -16.35 2.24
CA ASN A 79 -3.48 -16.89 0.93
C ASN A 79 -2.07 -16.47 0.47
N LEU A 80 -1.72 -15.19 0.65
CA LEU A 80 -0.36 -14.71 0.35
C LEU A 80 0.68 -15.30 1.31
N ALA A 81 0.41 -15.31 2.60
CA ALA A 81 1.35 -15.83 3.60
C ALA A 81 1.70 -17.32 3.34
N ALA A 82 0.73 -18.11 2.91
CA ALA A 82 0.95 -19.51 2.56
C ALA A 82 1.94 -19.70 1.39
N GLN A 83 2.00 -18.75 0.45
CA GLN A 83 2.94 -18.78 -0.69
C GLN A 83 4.33 -18.23 -0.34
N LEU A 84 4.44 -17.50 0.77
CA LEU A 84 5.65 -16.77 1.16
C LEU A 84 6.48 -17.48 2.24
N THR A 85 6.08 -18.66 2.67
CA THR A 85 6.74 -19.41 3.76
C THR A 85 8.20 -19.73 3.49
N ASP A 86 8.57 -19.96 2.23
CA ASP A 86 9.94 -20.30 1.82
C ASP A 86 10.77 -19.07 1.41
N ALA A 87 10.20 -17.86 1.50
CA ALA A 87 10.89 -16.64 1.12
C ALA A 87 11.86 -16.18 2.21
N ASN A 88 13.11 -15.92 1.82
CA ASN A 88 14.10 -15.30 2.71
C ASN A 88 13.92 -13.78 2.78
N LEU A 89 13.51 -13.18 1.67
CA LEU A 89 13.26 -11.74 1.59
C LEU A 89 11.94 -11.49 0.88
N ILE A 90 11.05 -10.77 1.54
CA ILE A 90 9.79 -10.33 0.96
C ILE A 90 9.88 -8.83 0.72
N LEU A 91 9.76 -8.42 -0.55
CA LEU A 91 9.78 -7.02 -0.97
C LEU A 91 8.38 -6.57 -1.37
N THR A 92 8.00 -5.39 -0.91
CA THR A 92 6.71 -4.74 -1.25
C THR A 92 6.94 -3.26 -1.52
N GLY A 93 6.01 -2.58 -2.15
CA GLY A 93 5.91 -1.13 -2.02
C GLY A 93 5.40 -0.75 -0.62
N THR A 94 5.55 0.51 -0.23
CA THR A 94 4.99 1.02 1.03
C THR A 94 3.48 1.00 1.03
N ARG A 95 2.85 1.21 -0.12
CA ARG A 95 1.40 1.15 -0.30
C ARG A 95 1.02 0.94 -1.77
N ALA A 96 -0.16 0.40 -2.01
CA ALA A 96 -0.74 0.26 -3.33
C ALA A 96 -1.30 1.59 -3.86
N GLU A 97 -1.43 1.74 -5.18
CA GLU A 97 -2.07 2.91 -5.82
C GLU A 97 -3.56 2.72 -6.06
N ASN A 98 -4.11 1.57 -5.72
CA ASN A 98 -5.52 1.22 -5.92
C ASN A 98 -6.01 0.33 -4.78
N GLY A 99 -7.31 0.28 -4.59
CA GLY A 99 -7.94 -0.43 -3.49
C GLY A 99 -8.05 0.44 -2.24
N GLU A 100 -7.76 -0.11 -1.09
CA GLU A 100 -7.85 0.62 0.19
C GLU A 100 -6.68 1.58 0.42
N ASP A 101 -5.56 1.41 -0.29
CA ASP A 101 -4.34 2.23 -0.18
C ASP A 101 -3.88 2.46 1.28
N SER A 102 -4.14 1.49 2.14
CA SER A 102 -3.86 1.60 3.59
C SER A 102 -2.38 1.47 3.94
N GLY A 103 -1.58 0.85 3.07
CA GLY A 103 -0.18 0.50 3.34
C GLY A 103 0.02 -0.54 4.44
N MET A 104 -1.04 -1.22 4.88
CA MET A 104 -0.99 -2.18 5.98
C MET A 104 -0.48 -3.57 5.55
N LEU A 105 -0.52 -3.90 4.26
CA LEU A 105 -0.16 -5.23 3.75
C LEU A 105 1.20 -5.75 4.26
N PRO A 106 2.32 -5.00 4.14
CA PRO A 106 3.62 -5.49 4.59
C PRO A 106 3.64 -5.78 6.10
N TYR A 107 2.95 -4.98 6.91
CA TYR A 107 2.89 -5.17 8.36
C TYR A 107 2.05 -6.39 8.75
N LEU A 108 0.91 -6.59 8.08
CA LEU A 108 0.04 -7.75 8.32
C LEU A 108 0.72 -9.06 7.93
N LEU A 109 1.45 -9.07 6.81
CA LEU A 109 2.24 -10.22 6.38
C LEU A 109 3.41 -10.50 7.33
N ALA A 110 4.13 -9.46 7.76
CA ALA A 110 5.22 -9.61 8.74
C ALA A 110 4.70 -10.20 10.06
N ALA A 111 3.56 -9.71 10.55
CA ALA A 111 2.90 -10.24 11.75
C ALA A 111 2.42 -11.69 11.56
N LYS A 112 1.81 -12.01 10.40
CA LYS A 112 1.31 -13.37 10.11
C LYS A 112 2.44 -14.38 9.98
N LEU A 113 3.54 -14.00 9.35
CA LEU A 113 4.72 -14.86 9.15
C LEU A 113 5.71 -14.81 10.34
N ASN A 114 5.45 -13.96 11.33
CA ASN A 114 6.33 -13.69 12.48
C ASN A 114 7.76 -13.29 12.04
N LEU A 115 7.84 -12.37 11.06
CA LEU A 115 9.09 -11.88 10.49
C LEU A 115 9.36 -10.41 10.89
N PRO A 116 10.63 -10.02 11.03
CA PRO A 116 10.99 -8.61 11.17
C PRO A 116 10.61 -7.83 9.91
N ILE A 117 10.22 -6.56 10.11
CA ILE A 117 9.88 -5.65 9.02
C ILE A 117 10.73 -4.39 9.08
N VAL A 118 11.20 -3.95 7.90
CA VAL A 118 11.82 -2.64 7.70
C VAL A 118 11.00 -1.87 6.67
N ALA A 119 10.38 -0.78 7.11
CA ALA A 119 9.62 0.10 6.22
C ALA A 119 10.50 1.20 5.63
N ASP A 120 10.01 1.82 4.54
CA ASP A 120 10.62 2.99 3.90
C ASP A 120 12.06 2.79 3.44
N ALA A 121 12.37 1.64 2.86
CA ALA A 121 13.69 1.32 2.34
C ALA A 121 14.01 2.12 1.07
N LEU A 122 15.19 2.76 1.04
CA LEU A 122 15.74 3.46 -0.12
C LEU A 122 16.75 2.61 -0.88
N GLU A 123 17.59 1.90 -0.14
CA GLU A 123 18.62 1.02 -0.67
C GLU A 123 18.68 -0.24 0.18
N ILE A 124 19.03 -1.36 -0.46
CA ILE A 124 19.21 -2.64 0.20
C ILE A 124 20.53 -3.23 -0.27
N LYS A 125 21.37 -3.60 0.67
CA LYS A 125 22.59 -4.35 0.43
C LYS A 125 22.51 -5.67 1.18
N ALA A 126 22.69 -6.77 0.48
CA ALA A 126 22.70 -8.08 1.08
C ALA A 126 24.12 -8.49 1.47
N ASN A 127 24.27 -8.98 2.68
CA ASN A 127 25.53 -9.51 3.19
C ASN A 127 25.24 -10.87 3.87
N HIS A 128 25.31 -11.94 3.09
CA HIS A 128 25.04 -13.33 3.49
C HIS A 128 23.71 -13.54 4.25
N GLU A 129 23.72 -13.40 5.57
CA GLU A 129 22.56 -13.66 6.44
C GLU A 129 21.85 -12.39 6.92
N GLN A 130 22.39 -11.22 6.58
CA GLN A 130 21.86 -9.94 7.02
C GLN A 130 21.67 -9.00 5.85
N LEU A 131 20.68 -8.12 5.99
CA LEU A 131 20.44 -7.01 5.09
C LEU A 131 20.84 -5.71 5.77
N GLU A 132 21.64 -4.91 5.09
CA GLU A 132 21.82 -3.51 5.42
C GLU A 132 20.82 -2.69 4.60
N VAL A 133 19.87 -2.08 5.26
CA VAL A 133 18.82 -1.27 4.66
C VAL A 133 19.02 0.20 5.00
N LEU A 134 19.12 1.05 3.98
CA LEU A 134 19.08 2.49 4.15
C LEU A 134 17.62 2.94 4.18
N GLN A 135 17.16 3.39 5.34
CA GLN A 135 15.78 3.79 5.59
C GLN A 135 15.59 5.29 5.44
N PHE A 136 14.49 5.69 4.80
CA PHE A 136 14.01 7.07 4.78
C PHE A 136 13.44 7.47 6.13
N LEU A 137 13.77 8.66 6.60
CA LEU A 137 13.15 9.28 7.76
C LEU A 137 12.75 10.73 7.43
N PRO A 138 11.70 11.27 8.08
CA PRO A 138 11.26 12.65 7.86
C PRO A 138 12.36 13.67 8.05
N LYS A 139 12.20 14.85 7.44
CA LYS A 139 13.13 15.96 7.50
C LYS A 139 14.52 15.66 6.91
N GLY A 140 14.57 14.87 5.84
CA GLY A 140 15.81 14.56 5.12
C GLY A 140 16.75 13.58 5.82
N ARG A 141 16.39 13.05 6.98
CA ARG A 141 17.22 12.10 7.72
C ARG A 141 17.23 10.74 7.06
N ARG A 142 18.30 10.00 7.28
CA ARG A 142 18.48 8.61 6.84
C ARG A 142 18.96 7.77 8.02
N ARG A 143 18.58 6.49 8.05
CA ARG A 143 19.06 5.53 9.04
C ARG A 143 19.48 4.26 8.34
N ARG A 144 20.61 3.69 8.74
CA ARG A 144 21.01 2.34 8.36
C ARG A 144 20.53 1.37 9.40
N VAL A 145 19.88 0.31 8.94
CA VAL A 145 19.34 -0.75 9.77
C VAL A 145 19.92 -2.07 9.28
N LEU A 146 20.41 -2.88 10.19
CA LEU A 146 20.79 -4.27 9.93
C LEU A 146 19.63 -5.15 10.37
N VAL A 147 19.18 -6.01 9.49
CA VAL A 147 18.11 -6.97 9.77
C VAL A 147 18.52 -8.34 9.35
N SER A 148 18.27 -9.33 10.21
CA SER A 148 18.51 -10.74 9.89
C SER A 148 17.43 -11.28 8.96
N LEU A 149 17.82 -12.17 8.05
CA LEU A 149 16.89 -12.91 7.21
C LEU A 149 16.28 -14.09 7.98
N PRO A 150 15.03 -14.51 7.70
CA PRO A 150 14.11 -13.92 6.74
C PRO A 150 13.48 -12.60 7.22
N ALA A 151 13.14 -11.69 6.28
CA ALA A 151 12.60 -10.38 6.61
C ALA A 151 11.63 -9.85 5.55
N VAL A 152 10.77 -8.90 5.96
CA VAL A 152 9.91 -8.11 5.08
C VAL A 152 10.50 -6.70 4.94
N VAL A 153 10.57 -6.20 3.72
CA VAL A 153 11.05 -4.83 3.45
C VAL A 153 10.06 -4.10 2.53
N ALA A 154 9.54 -2.97 3.02
CA ALA A 154 8.69 -2.08 2.24
C ALA A 154 9.52 -0.95 1.63
N VAL A 155 9.47 -0.81 0.31
CA VAL A 155 10.30 0.10 -0.48
C VAL A 155 9.64 1.46 -0.60
N HIS A 156 10.38 2.51 -0.26
CA HIS A 156 9.91 3.89 -0.32
C HIS A 156 9.87 4.40 -1.78
N PRO A 157 8.88 5.25 -2.17
CA PRO A 157 8.76 5.77 -3.53
C PRO A 157 9.96 6.63 -4.00
N SER A 158 10.79 7.11 -3.08
CA SER A 158 12.03 7.83 -3.41
C SER A 158 13.27 6.92 -3.47
N ALA A 159 13.12 5.61 -3.56
CA ALA A 159 14.26 4.72 -3.77
C ALA A 159 14.94 5.05 -5.10
N ALA A 160 16.25 5.30 -5.05
CA ALA A 160 17.03 5.74 -6.20
C ALA A 160 17.45 4.54 -7.07
N ILE A 161 16.48 3.94 -7.75
CA ILE A 161 16.71 2.80 -8.64
C ILE A 161 16.11 3.06 -10.01
N ALA A 162 16.86 2.71 -11.06
CA ALA A 162 16.40 2.85 -12.43
C ALA A 162 15.43 1.73 -12.79
N LEU A 163 14.28 2.09 -13.33
CA LEU A 163 13.32 1.15 -13.91
C LEU A 163 13.64 0.96 -15.39
N HIS A 164 13.90 -0.27 -15.81
CA HIS A 164 14.18 -0.63 -17.20
C HIS A 164 12.98 -1.31 -17.83
N PHE A 165 12.13 -0.50 -18.47
CA PHE A 165 10.94 -0.98 -19.16
C PHE A 165 11.27 -1.43 -20.57
N VAL A 166 11.12 -2.73 -20.86
CA VAL A 166 11.36 -3.33 -22.19
C VAL A 166 10.08 -4.01 -22.67
N HIS A 167 9.39 -3.37 -23.61
CA HIS A 167 8.08 -3.84 -24.10
C HIS A 167 8.10 -5.29 -24.61
N ALA A 168 9.16 -5.71 -25.29
CA ALA A 168 9.29 -7.07 -25.81
C ALA A 168 9.22 -8.17 -24.72
N ARG A 169 9.58 -7.87 -23.50
CA ARG A 169 9.52 -8.83 -22.36
C ARG A 169 8.09 -9.21 -21.99
N LYS A 170 7.09 -8.40 -22.34
CA LYS A 170 5.68 -8.75 -22.10
C LYS A 170 5.29 -10.10 -22.70
N ASN A 171 5.86 -10.43 -23.86
CA ASN A 171 5.55 -11.66 -24.59
C ASN A 171 6.42 -12.86 -24.16
N LEU A 172 7.43 -12.64 -23.33
CA LEU A 172 8.35 -13.68 -22.87
C LEU A 172 8.01 -14.21 -21.47
N GLY A 173 7.28 -13.43 -20.71
CA GLY A 173 6.92 -13.80 -19.33
C GLY A 173 5.58 -14.52 -19.25
N ASN A 174 5.37 -15.22 -18.14
CA ASN A 174 4.14 -15.98 -17.86
C ASN A 174 3.39 -15.39 -16.66
N ILE A 175 2.05 -15.43 -16.75
CA ILE A 175 1.16 -15.13 -15.63
C ILE A 175 0.44 -16.43 -15.29
N ASN A 176 0.70 -16.97 -14.10
CA ASN A 176 0.11 -18.20 -13.63
C ASN A 176 -0.94 -17.91 -12.55
N THR A 177 -2.02 -18.64 -12.55
CA THR A 177 -3.01 -18.59 -11.46
C THR A 177 -2.73 -19.71 -10.49
N LEU A 178 -2.48 -19.39 -9.25
CA LEU A 178 -2.38 -20.37 -8.17
C LEU A 178 -3.78 -20.74 -7.68
N HIS A 179 -4.03 -22.03 -7.52
CA HIS A 179 -5.26 -22.49 -6.91
C HIS A 179 -5.06 -22.72 -5.41
N ALA A 180 -6.11 -22.53 -4.61
CA ALA A 180 -6.08 -22.73 -3.16
C ALA A 180 -5.66 -24.18 -2.76
N SER A 181 -5.77 -25.15 -3.69
CA SER A 181 -5.32 -26.52 -3.51
C SER A 181 -3.80 -26.73 -3.65
N ASP A 182 -3.08 -25.75 -4.21
CA ASP A 182 -1.62 -25.86 -4.44
C ASP A 182 -0.80 -25.42 -3.22
N THR A 183 -1.48 -25.05 -2.15
CA THR A 183 -0.85 -24.82 -0.87
C THR A 183 -0.30 -26.11 -0.32
N LYS A 184 0.99 -26.36 -0.50
CA LYS A 184 1.73 -27.37 0.25
C LYS A 184 1.67 -26.99 1.73
N ALA A 185 0.64 -27.46 2.41
CA ALA A 185 0.56 -27.42 3.86
C ALA A 185 1.69 -28.32 4.40
N LYS A 186 2.86 -27.76 4.54
CA LYS A 186 3.81 -28.25 5.51
C LYS A 186 3.37 -27.70 6.86
N SER A 187 2.52 -28.46 7.54
CA SER A 187 2.25 -28.29 8.95
C SER A 187 3.55 -28.56 9.72
N PRO A 188 4.11 -27.58 10.43
CA PRO A 188 4.96 -27.89 11.56
C PRO A 188 4.11 -27.83 12.82
N LEU A 189 4.08 -28.95 13.54
CA LEU A 189 3.60 -29.10 14.92
C LEU A 189 2.08 -29.10 15.15
N SER A 190 1.52 -30.31 15.07
CA SER A 190 0.54 -30.80 16.03
C SER A 190 1.07 -30.63 17.45
N ASP A 191 0.28 -30.01 18.25
CA ASP A 191 0.09 -30.07 19.67
C ASP A 191 0.05 -28.68 20.32
N SER A 192 -1.11 -28.07 20.29
CA SER A 192 -1.62 -27.40 21.50
C SER A 192 -3.09 -27.00 21.27
N LYS A 193 -3.96 -27.70 21.98
CA LYS A 193 -5.24 -27.26 22.56
C LYS A 193 -6.02 -26.21 21.79
N GLN A 194 -7.13 -26.68 21.19
CA GLN A 194 -8.32 -25.88 20.96
C GLN A 194 -8.53 -24.90 22.13
N SER A 195 -8.31 -23.65 21.87
CA SER A 195 -8.95 -22.56 22.58
C SER A 195 -9.92 -21.91 21.60
N ASP A 196 -11.18 -22.35 21.71
CA ASP A 196 -12.33 -21.63 21.21
C ASP A 196 -12.28 -20.22 21.78
N SER A 197 -11.86 -19.27 21.03
CA SER A 197 -12.28 -17.88 21.19
C SER A 197 -11.48 -16.94 20.27
N LYS A 198 -12.20 -16.11 19.56
CA LYS A 198 -11.78 -14.91 18.79
C LYS A 198 -11.69 -15.02 17.28
N GLN A 199 -12.43 -15.90 16.66
CA GLN A 199 -12.71 -15.80 15.22
C GLN A 199 -13.92 -14.89 14.92
N SER A 200 -14.56 -14.30 15.93
CA SER A 200 -15.83 -13.59 15.78
C SER A 200 -15.71 -12.09 15.47
N ASP A 201 -14.59 -11.46 15.80
CA ASP A 201 -14.56 -9.98 15.75
C ASP A 201 -14.23 -9.41 14.37
N LEU A 202 -13.54 -10.15 13.50
CA LEU A 202 -13.23 -9.69 12.14
C LEU A 202 -14.41 -9.85 11.17
N LYS A 203 -15.43 -10.68 11.50
CA LYS A 203 -16.61 -10.88 10.63
C LYS A 203 -17.70 -9.81 10.81
N GLN A 204 -17.55 -8.88 11.74
CA GLN A 204 -18.54 -7.83 12.00
C GLN A 204 -18.27 -6.47 11.37
N TRP A 205 -17.22 -6.33 10.56
CA TRP A 205 -17.00 -5.11 9.82
C TRP A 205 -18.13 -4.91 8.79
N ARG A 206 -19.01 -3.97 9.07
CA ARG A 206 -20.06 -3.56 8.17
C ARG A 206 -19.53 -2.39 7.33
N ALA A 207 -19.47 -2.57 6.02
CA ALA A 207 -19.13 -1.47 5.13
C ALA A 207 -20.19 -0.38 5.26
N GLU A 208 -19.84 0.75 5.85
CA GLU A 208 -20.68 1.94 5.81
C GLU A 208 -20.38 2.73 4.53
N PRO A 209 -21.42 3.25 3.84
CA PRO A 209 -21.21 4.09 2.69
C PRO A 209 -20.44 5.34 3.10
N VAL A 210 -19.33 5.62 2.42
CA VAL A 210 -18.55 6.85 2.64
C VAL A 210 -19.46 8.05 2.43
N ARG A 211 -19.60 8.91 3.45
CA ARG A 211 -20.34 10.16 3.32
C ARG A 211 -19.70 10.98 2.21
N LYS A 212 -20.49 11.29 1.19
CA LYS A 212 -20.00 12.12 0.08
C LYS A 212 -19.60 13.49 0.63
N PRO A 213 -18.42 14.01 0.30
CA PRO A 213 -18.03 15.35 0.73
C PRO A 213 -19.10 16.35 0.26
N ILE A 214 -19.51 17.24 1.16
CA ILE A 214 -20.44 18.31 0.84
C ILE A 214 -19.77 19.17 -0.22
N LYS A 215 -20.34 19.20 -1.43
CA LYS A 215 -19.86 20.10 -2.49
C LYS A 215 -20.10 21.52 -2.01
N LEU A 216 -19.03 22.27 -1.79
CA LEU A 216 -19.11 23.71 -1.64
C LEU A 216 -19.75 24.27 -2.92
N VAL A 217 -20.99 24.69 -2.82
CA VAL A 217 -21.69 25.37 -3.91
C VAL A 217 -21.02 26.73 -4.04
N ALA A 218 -20.15 26.89 -5.02
CA ALA A 218 -19.67 28.23 -5.38
C ALA A 218 -20.86 29.05 -5.80
N GLN A 219 -21.05 30.21 -5.19
CA GLN A 219 -22.04 31.17 -5.65
C GLN A 219 -21.70 31.53 -7.10
N THR A 220 -22.55 31.14 -8.04
CA THR A 220 -22.40 31.47 -9.45
C THR A 220 -22.60 32.94 -9.61
N ALA A 221 -21.54 33.72 -9.75
CA ALA A 221 -21.61 35.09 -10.15
C ALA A 221 -22.18 35.15 -11.57
N GLN A 222 -23.39 35.72 -11.73
CA GLN A 222 -24.15 35.72 -13.00
C GLN A 222 -23.58 36.72 -13.99
N THR A 223 -22.95 37.80 -13.54
CA THR A 223 -22.38 38.84 -14.40
C THR A 223 -20.88 39.00 -14.25
N GLY A 224 -20.21 39.57 -15.27
CA GLY A 224 -18.78 39.86 -15.23
C GLY A 224 -18.40 40.85 -14.10
N HIS A 225 -19.31 41.82 -13.82
CA HIS A 225 -19.13 42.79 -12.73
C HIS A 225 -19.19 42.11 -11.35
N GLU A 226 -20.12 41.18 -11.14
CA GLU A 226 -20.19 40.41 -9.88
C GLU A 226 -18.97 39.54 -9.64
N ARG A 227 -18.38 38.96 -10.70
CA ARG A 227 -17.13 38.21 -10.58
C ARG A 227 -15.96 39.12 -10.19
N LEU A 228 -15.88 40.30 -10.75
CA LEU A 228 -14.85 41.28 -10.41
C LEU A 228 -15.02 41.75 -8.97
N MET A 229 -16.24 42.08 -8.56
CA MET A 229 -16.55 42.49 -7.18
C MET A 229 -16.32 41.38 -6.17
N ALA A 230 -16.60 40.14 -6.51
CA ALA A 230 -16.29 38.97 -5.67
C ALA A 230 -14.77 38.70 -5.53
N ALA A 231 -13.97 39.05 -6.54
CA ALA A 231 -12.52 38.96 -6.50
C ALA A 231 -11.86 40.10 -5.69
N ILE A 232 -12.47 41.28 -5.74
CA ILE A 232 -11.97 42.50 -5.04
C ILE A 232 -12.50 42.54 -3.59
N SER A 233 -13.75 42.10 -3.36
CA SER A 233 -14.27 41.97 -2.01
C SER A 233 -13.63 40.77 -1.34
N ASN A 234 -12.52 41.00 -0.66
CA ASN A 234 -11.95 40.08 0.34
C ASN A 234 -12.96 39.97 1.50
N LYS A 235 -14.09 39.27 1.28
CA LYS A 235 -14.82 38.67 2.39
C LYS A 235 -13.87 37.66 2.98
N ALA A 236 -13.13 38.09 4.01
CA ALA A 236 -12.30 37.25 4.80
C ALA A 236 -13.16 36.03 5.16
N LYS A 237 -12.83 34.87 4.57
CA LYS A 237 -13.30 33.55 5.02
C LYS A 237 -12.57 33.23 6.34
N GLY A 238 -12.55 34.18 7.26
CA GLY A 238 -12.08 34.03 8.61
C GLY A 238 -13.22 33.41 9.41
N GLY A 239 -12.95 32.34 10.12
CA GLY A 239 -13.89 31.81 11.09
C GLY A 239 -14.22 32.88 12.14
N THR A 240 -15.40 32.77 12.75
CA THR A 240 -15.81 33.66 13.83
C THR A 240 -14.90 33.44 15.05
N VAL A 241 -14.15 34.46 15.45
CA VAL A 241 -13.33 34.41 16.67
C VAL A 241 -14.17 34.93 17.83
N VAL A 242 -14.44 34.09 18.82
CA VAL A 242 -15.18 34.42 20.03
C VAL A 242 -14.20 34.60 21.18
N ASN A 243 -13.86 35.84 21.52
CA ASN A 243 -12.93 36.17 22.59
C ASN A 243 -13.61 36.33 23.95
N GLU A 244 -14.88 36.72 23.97
CA GLU A 244 -15.66 36.98 25.16
C GLU A 244 -16.56 35.80 25.54
N GLY A 245 -16.92 35.70 26.83
CA GLY A 245 -17.82 34.69 27.34
C GLY A 245 -17.13 33.54 28.09
N ASN A 246 -17.94 32.76 28.81
CA ASN A 246 -17.51 31.59 29.58
C ASN A 246 -17.18 30.41 28.64
N ASN A 247 -16.42 29.43 29.12
CA ASN A 247 -16.02 28.22 28.37
C ASN A 247 -17.25 27.44 27.82
N VAL A 248 -18.37 27.45 28.56
CA VAL A 248 -19.61 26.81 28.14
C VAL A 248 -20.25 27.55 26.95
N GLU A 249 -20.27 28.86 26.97
CA GLU A 249 -20.78 29.70 25.88
C GLU A 249 -19.91 29.55 24.60
N LYS A 250 -18.61 29.53 24.77
CA LYS A 250 -17.67 29.27 23.64
C LYS A 250 -17.90 27.88 23.04
N ALA A 251 -18.12 26.87 23.88
CA ALA A 251 -18.42 25.51 23.39
C ALA A 251 -19.78 25.46 22.66
N GLN A 252 -20.78 26.22 23.13
CA GLN A 252 -22.09 26.31 22.44
C GLN A 252 -21.99 26.98 21.07
N VAL A 253 -21.12 27.98 20.89
CA VAL A 253 -20.90 28.63 19.59
C VAL A 253 -20.27 27.63 18.61
N ILE A 254 -19.28 26.85 19.06
CA ILE A 254 -18.68 25.80 18.24
C ILE A 254 -19.73 24.73 17.87
N LEU A 255 -20.52 24.29 18.84
CA LEU A 255 -21.57 23.29 18.62
C LEU A 255 -22.62 23.79 17.60
N ARG A 256 -23.02 25.06 17.71
CA ARG A 256 -23.93 25.69 16.75
C ARG A 256 -23.34 25.72 15.35
N TYR A 257 -22.09 26.14 15.21
CA TYR A 257 -21.37 26.13 13.93
C TYR A 257 -21.32 24.75 13.30
N LEU A 258 -21.00 23.71 14.09
CA LEU A 258 -20.94 22.33 13.62
C LEU A 258 -22.31 21.81 13.15
N ARG A 259 -23.39 22.20 13.84
CA ARG A 259 -24.77 21.85 13.45
C ARG A 259 -25.24 22.59 12.21
N GLU A 260 -24.98 23.90 12.09
CA GLU A 260 -25.31 24.69 10.92
C GLU A 260 -24.63 24.18 9.65
N HIS A 261 -23.42 23.62 9.80
CA HIS A 261 -22.67 23.07 8.69
C HIS A 261 -22.84 21.55 8.53
N GLN A 262 -23.80 20.95 9.25
CA GLN A 262 -24.11 19.50 9.19
C GLN A 262 -22.88 18.59 9.38
N LEU A 263 -21.94 19.03 10.21
CA LEU A 263 -20.73 18.27 10.54
C LEU A 263 -20.96 17.25 11.67
N ILE A 264 -22.03 17.46 12.46
CA ILE A 264 -22.48 16.54 13.54
C ILE A 264 -24.00 16.42 13.50
N GLU A 265 -24.50 15.23 13.82
CA GLU A 265 -25.94 14.92 13.92
C GLU A 265 -26.24 14.52 15.37
N PHE A 266 -26.38 15.49 16.27
CA PHE A 266 -27.05 15.33 17.55
C PHE A 266 -27.74 16.61 18.00
#